data_69c749faa5cd0ee01eb7c87e7e3d450f
#
_entry.id   69c749faa5cd0ee01eb7c87e7e3d450f
#
_cell.length_a   1.000
_cell.length_b   1.000
_cell.length_c   1.000
_cell.angle_alpha   90.00
_cell.angle_beta   90.00
_cell.angle_gamma   90.00
#
_symmetry.space_group_name_H-M   'P 1'
#
loop_
_entity.id
_entity.type
_entity.pdbx_description
1 polymer ?
#
loop_
_entity_poly.entity_id
_entity_poly.type
_entity_poly.pdbx_seq_one_letter_code
_entity_poly.pdbx_strand_id
1 'polypeptide(L)'
;MPYIKLKTNVEISKEKQVQLKDIFGKKISLLPGKSEYYLMVEIEDQRALYFQGSDAPCAILEVKLYSPNSRAETASLSKVLTDSVSSSLQIDSDRIYVEYELAPKWAMGGEEF
;
A
#
# COMPACT_ATOMS: atom_id res chain seq x y z
N MET A 1 11.74 2.74 7.09
CA MET A 1 10.65 3.70 7.29
C MET A 1 9.69 3.62 6.13
N PRO A 2 8.68 2.79 6.22
CA PRO A 2 7.69 2.70 5.15
C PRO A 2 6.34 3.30 5.56
N TYR A 3 5.63 3.75 4.55
CA TYR A 3 4.24 4.20 4.67
C TYR A 3 3.48 3.64 3.47
N ILE A 4 2.34 2.99 3.73
CA ILE A 4 1.46 2.46 2.69
C ILE A 4 0.09 3.08 2.85
N LYS A 5 -0.41 3.71 1.78
CA LYS A 5 -1.77 4.23 1.72
C LYS A 5 -2.56 3.49 0.67
N LEU A 6 -3.70 2.96 1.07
CA LEU A 6 -4.67 2.35 0.15
C LEU A 6 -5.83 3.31 -0.02
N LYS A 7 -6.09 3.71 -1.26
CA LYS A 7 -7.25 4.54 -1.62
C LYS A 7 -8.10 3.77 -2.62
N THR A 8 -9.41 3.73 -2.39
CA THR A 8 -10.32 3.00 -3.25
C THR A 8 -11.70 3.63 -3.25
N ASN A 9 -12.50 3.32 -4.27
CA ASN A 9 -13.89 3.75 -4.33
C ASN A 9 -14.87 2.73 -3.73
N VAL A 10 -14.41 1.53 -3.37
CA VAL A 10 -15.29 0.55 -2.71
C VAL A 10 -15.31 0.77 -1.21
N GLU A 11 -16.37 0.27 -0.56
CA GLU A 11 -16.47 0.31 0.90
C GLU A 11 -15.61 -0.78 1.51
N ILE A 12 -14.86 -0.44 2.58
CA ILE A 12 -14.03 -1.40 3.30
C ILE A 12 -14.52 -1.46 4.73
N SER A 13 -15.04 -2.62 5.15
CA SER A 13 -15.48 -2.81 6.54
C SER A 13 -14.28 -2.72 7.48
N LYS A 14 -14.55 -2.42 8.76
CA LYS A 14 -13.49 -2.34 9.78
C LYS A 14 -12.72 -3.66 9.85
N GLU A 15 -13.41 -4.78 9.74
CA GLU A 15 -12.80 -6.11 9.76
C GLU A 15 -11.82 -6.28 8.61
N LYS A 16 -12.21 -5.87 7.40
CA LYS A 16 -11.32 -5.96 6.23
C LYS A 16 -10.16 -4.98 6.31
N GLN A 17 -10.35 -3.81 6.91
CA GLN A 17 -9.26 -2.88 7.16
C GLN A 17 -8.19 -3.52 8.02
N VAL A 18 -8.60 -4.19 9.10
CA VAL A 18 -7.66 -4.86 10.00
C VAL A 18 -6.94 -5.98 9.29
N GLN A 19 -7.65 -6.77 8.48
CA GLN A 19 -7.03 -7.85 7.69
C GLN A 19 -5.98 -7.32 6.73
N LEU A 20 -6.30 -6.26 6.00
CA LEU A 20 -5.37 -5.65 5.06
C LEU A 20 -4.16 -5.05 5.77
N LYS A 21 -4.39 -4.35 6.89
CA LYS A 21 -3.30 -3.81 7.70
C LYS A 21 -2.36 -4.93 8.15
N ASP A 22 -2.90 -6.06 8.59
CA ASP A 22 -2.10 -7.20 9.03
C ASP A 22 -1.28 -7.79 7.88
N ILE A 23 -1.89 -7.90 6.70
CA ILE A 23 -1.17 -8.41 5.51
C ILE A 23 -0.04 -7.46 5.14
N PHE A 24 -0.31 -6.16 5.08
CA PHE A 24 0.71 -5.16 4.75
C PHE A 24 1.86 -5.21 5.75
N GLY A 25 1.53 -5.34 7.03
CA GLY A 25 2.53 -5.42 8.11
C GLY A 25 3.44 -6.62 7.97
N LYS A 26 2.88 -7.78 7.60
CA LYS A 26 3.67 -9.00 7.41
C LYS A 26 4.52 -8.92 6.15
N LYS A 27 3.98 -8.36 5.07
CA LYS A 27 4.62 -8.40 3.75
C LYS A 27 5.64 -7.29 3.52
N ILE A 28 5.62 -6.23 4.32
CA ILE A 28 6.60 -5.16 4.16
C ILE A 28 8.03 -5.67 4.34
N SER A 29 8.21 -6.76 5.08
CA SER A 29 9.52 -7.37 5.28
C SER A 29 10.09 -8.03 4.03
N LEU A 30 9.31 -8.13 2.94
CA LEU A 30 9.87 -8.46 1.63
C LEU A 30 10.88 -7.42 1.17
N LEU A 31 10.80 -6.21 1.71
CA LEU A 31 11.82 -5.19 1.51
C LEU A 31 12.83 -5.28 2.66
N PRO A 32 14.08 -5.70 2.39
CA PRO A 32 15.08 -5.81 3.43
C PRO A 32 15.23 -4.50 4.24
N GLY A 33 15.31 -4.64 5.55
CA GLY A 33 15.43 -3.50 6.44
C GLY A 33 14.11 -2.82 6.79
N LYS A 34 12.99 -3.30 6.26
CA LYS A 34 11.66 -2.76 6.57
C LYS A 34 10.92 -3.73 7.48
N SER A 35 10.09 -3.21 8.40
CA SER A 35 9.31 -4.04 9.30
C SER A 35 8.01 -3.37 9.68
N GLU A 36 7.07 -4.16 10.17
CA GLU A 36 5.77 -3.63 10.64
C GLU A 36 5.93 -2.63 11.76
N TYR A 37 6.97 -2.77 12.57
CA TYR A 37 7.21 -1.85 13.68
C TYR A 37 7.30 -0.39 13.24
N TYR A 38 7.83 -0.14 12.03
CA TYR A 38 7.98 1.20 11.47
C TYR A 38 6.98 1.51 10.38
N LEU A 39 6.09 0.57 10.05
CA LEU A 39 5.12 0.77 8.97
C LEU A 39 3.93 1.57 9.45
N MET A 40 3.61 2.64 8.72
CA MET A 40 2.36 3.37 8.90
C MET A 40 1.44 3.01 7.75
N VAL A 41 0.19 2.66 8.06
CA VAL A 41 -0.82 2.29 7.07
C VAL A 41 -1.99 3.24 7.16
N GLU A 42 -2.40 3.78 6.02
CA GLU A 42 -3.59 4.59 5.91
C GLU A 42 -4.54 3.94 4.91
N ILE A 43 -5.84 3.92 5.22
CA ILE A 43 -6.87 3.38 4.35
C ILE A 43 -7.93 4.45 4.15
N GLU A 44 -8.17 4.82 2.89
CA GLU A 44 -9.25 5.72 2.49
C GLU A 44 -10.18 4.96 1.57
N ASP A 45 -11.37 4.65 2.05
CA ASP A 45 -12.37 3.96 1.24
C ASP A 45 -13.47 4.93 0.76
N GLN A 46 -14.34 4.46 -0.13
CA GLN A 46 -15.52 5.18 -0.60
C GLN A 46 -15.16 6.55 -1.20
N ARG A 47 -14.03 6.63 -1.90
CA ARG A 47 -13.62 7.86 -2.55
C ARG A 47 -14.19 7.93 -3.96
N ALA A 48 -14.36 9.16 -4.46
CA ALA A 48 -14.69 9.38 -5.86
C ALA A 48 -13.42 9.13 -6.66
N LEU A 49 -13.33 7.94 -7.24
CA LEU A 49 -12.12 7.50 -7.94
C LEU A 49 -12.53 6.88 -9.27
N TYR A 50 -11.92 7.36 -10.34
CA TYR A 50 -12.19 6.90 -11.70
C TYR A 50 -10.91 6.37 -12.31
N PHE A 51 -11.01 5.25 -12.99
CA PHE A 51 -9.89 4.67 -13.72
C PHE A 51 -10.36 4.23 -15.09
N GLN A 52 -9.61 4.60 -16.12
CA GLN A 52 -9.99 4.33 -17.51
C GLN A 52 -11.38 4.89 -17.84
N GLY A 53 -11.71 6.04 -17.25
CA GLY A 53 -12.98 6.72 -17.50
C GLY A 53 -14.19 6.08 -16.82
N SER A 54 -13.96 5.15 -15.87
CA SER A 54 -15.03 4.39 -15.23
C SER A 54 -14.88 4.41 -13.71
N ASP A 55 -16.01 4.44 -13.01
CA ASP A 55 -16.06 4.32 -11.55
C ASP A 55 -16.26 2.86 -11.09
N ALA A 56 -16.06 1.90 -11.98
CA ALA A 56 -15.99 0.49 -11.57
C ALA A 56 -14.91 0.35 -10.49
N PRO A 57 -14.99 -0.66 -9.62
CA PRO A 57 -14.05 -0.81 -8.52
C PRO A 57 -12.59 -0.66 -8.95
N CYS A 58 -11.86 0.20 -8.25
CA CYS A 58 -10.45 0.45 -8.52
C CYS A 58 -9.76 0.91 -7.24
N ALA A 59 -8.43 0.89 -7.26
CA ALA A 59 -7.64 1.26 -6.10
C ALA A 59 -6.25 1.73 -6.51
N ILE A 60 -5.63 2.53 -5.65
CA ILE A 60 -4.21 2.85 -5.75
C ILE A 60 -3.56 2.64 -4.39
N LEU A 61 -2.40 2.00 -4.42
CA LEU A 61 -1.54 1.83 -3.25
C LEU A 61 -0.34 2.76 -3.44
N GLU A 62 -0.15 3.66 -2.49
CA GLU A 62 0.99 4.58 -2.47
C GLU A 62 1.96 4.09 -1.42
N VAL A 63 3.18 3.78 -1.83
CA VAL A 63 4.23 3.27 -0.95
C VAL A 63 5.35 4.28 -0.90
N LYS A 64 5.59 4.83 0.30
CA LYS A 64 6.68 5.79 0.52
C LYS A 64 7.76 5.10 1.34
N LEU A 65 9.00 5.25 0.90
CA LEU A 65 10.16 4.58 1.52
C LEU A 65 11.26 5.60 1.77
N TYR A 66 11.99 5.42 2.86
CA TYR A 66 13.15 6.27 3.16
C TYR A 66 14.39 5.76 2.44
N SER A 67 14.70 4.48 2.54
CA SER A 67 15.88 3.93 1.89
C SER A 67 15.49 3.11 0.67
N PRO A 68 16.34 3.12 -0.38
CA PRO A 68 16.01 2.45 -1.63
C PRO A 68 16.00 0.93 -1.49
N ASN A 69 15.21 0.30 -2.36
CA ASN A 69 15.16 -1.14 -2.54
C ASN A 69 15.31 -1.45 -4.02
N SER A 70 15.75 -2.67 -4.36
CA SER A 70 15.94 -3.06 -5.75
C SER A 70 14.58 -3.19 -6.45
N ARG A 71 14.61 -3.15 -7.79
CA ARG A 71 13.41 -3.36 -8.59
C ARG A 71 12.79 -4.74 -8.34
N ALA A 72 13.62 -5.76 -8.13
CA ALA A 72 13.12 -7.10 -7.85
C ALA A 72 12.37 -7.14 -6.52
N GLU A 73 12.88 -6.46 -5.51
CA GLU A 73 12.24 -6.38 -4.18
C GLU A 73 10.91 -5.65 -4.26
N THR A 74 10.87 -4.48 -4.89
CA THR A 74 9.62 -3.74 -5.02
C THR A 74 8.62 -4.44 -5.92
N ALA A 75 9.08 -5.14 -6.96
CA ALA A 75 8.19 -5.92 -7.81
C ALA A 75 7.50 -7.04 -7.03
N SER A 76 8.24 -7.71 -6.15
CA SER A 76 7.66 -8.75 -5.28
C SER A 76 6.60 -8.16 -4.34
N LEU A 77 6.88 -7.02 -3.73
CA LEU A 77 5.93 -6.36 -2.86
C LEU A 77 4.70 -5.90 -3.65
N SER A 78 4.89 -5.32 -4.84
CA SER A 78 3.78 -4.85 -5.69
C SER A 78 2.82 -5.99 -5.99
N LYS A 79 3.34 -7.17 -6.34
CA LYS A 79 2.50 -8.32 -6.64
C LYS A 79 1.68 -8.74 -5.43
N VAL A 80 2.30 -8.82 -4.27
CA VAL A 80 1.61 -9.24 -3.04
C VAL A 80 0.56 -8.22 -2.63
N LEU A 81 0.87 -6.93 -2.69
CA LEU A 81 -0.09 -5.88 -2.37
C LEU A 81 -1.29 -5.90 -3.31
N THR A 82 -1.02 -6.03 -4.61
CA THR A 82 -2.07 -6.09 -5.62
C THR A 82 -2.97 -7.30 -5.40
N ASP A 83 -2.38 -8.49 -5.23
CA ASP A 83 -3.14 -9.72 -5.04
C ASP A 83 -4.00 -9.65 -3.77
N SER A 84 -3.46 -9.08 -2.70
CA SER A 84 -4.17 -8.95 -1.42
C SER A 84 -5.40 -8.03 -1.55
N VAL A 85 -5.22 -6.88 -2.18
CA VAL A 85 -6.31 -5.93 -2.38
C VAL A 85 -7.35 -6.50 -3.35
N SER A 86 -6.89 -7.11 -4.44
CA SER A 86 -7.77 -7.71 -5.44
C SER A 86 -8.67 -8.78 -4.83
N SER A 87 -8.12 -9.72 -4.09
CA SER A 87 -8.92 -10.78 -3.51
C SER A 87 -9.76 -10.32 -2.32
N SER A 88 -9.24 -9.42 -1.50
CA SER A 88 -9.99 -8.94 -0.33
C SER A 88 -11.17 -8.05 -0.71
N LEU A 89 -11.01 -7.19 -1.71
CA LEU A 89 -12.01 -6.19 -2.06
C LEU A 89 -12.77 -6.49 -3.36
N GLN A 90 -12.45 -7.60 -4.02
CA GLN A 90 -13.08 -7.98 -5.29
C GLN A 90 -12.86 -6.90 -6.35
N ILE A 91 -11.63 -6.46 -6.49
CA ILE A 91 -11.22 -5.49 -7.51
C ILE A 91 -10.31 -6.22 -8.49
N ASP A 92 -10.57 -6.08 -9.79
CA ASP A 92 -9.70 -6.64 -10.81
C ASP A 92 -8.29 -6.09 -10.64
N SER A 93 -7.28 -6.97 -10.70
CA SER A 93 -5.88 -6.54 -10.53
C SER A 93 -5.47 -5.49 -11.56
N ASP A 94 -6.07 -5.50 -12.76
CA ASP A 94 -5.81 -4.52 -13.80
C ASP A 94 -6.34 -3.13 -13.46
N ARG A 95 -7.09 -3.01 -12.37
CA ARG A 95 -7.65 -1.75 -11.90
C ARG A 95 -7.02 -1.31 -10.58
N ILE A 96 -5.82 -1.79 -10.31
CA ILE A 96 -5.07 -1.46 -9.10
C ILE A 96 -3.70 -0.94 -9.50
N TYR A 97 -3.38 0.28 -9.06
CA TYR A 97 -2.03 0.84 -9.20
C TYR A 97 -1.25 0.67 -7.90
N VAL A 98 0.05 0.48 -8.04
CA VAL A 98 0.99 0.59 -6.92
C VAL A 98 2.07 1.59 -7.33
N GLU A 99 2.23 2.62 -6.53
CA GLU A 99 3.20 3.69 -6.79
C GLU A 99 4.22 3.72 -5.66
N TYR A 100 5.49 3.98 -6.00
CA TYR A 100 6.57 4.10 -5.02
C TYR A 100 7.17 5.49 -5.06
N GLU A 101 7.37 6.07 -3.87
CA GLU A 101 8.09 7.32 -3.73
C GLU A 101 9.23 7.11 -2.73
N LEU A 102 10.42 7.53 -3.13
CA LEU A 102 11.59 7.49 -2.26
C LEU A 102 11.77 8.86 -1.63
N ALA A 103 11.61 8.92 -0.31
CA ALA A 103 11.78 10.16 0.44
C ALA A 103 13.26 10.38 0.73
N PRO A 104 13.82 11.56 0.42
CA PRO A 104 15.22 11.84 0.70
C PRO A 104 15.50 12.06 2.17
N LYS A 105 14.47 12.39 2.95
CA LYS A 105 14.60 12.64 4.40
C LYS A 105 13.40 12.06 5.11
N TRP A 106 13.62 11.59 6.32
CA TRP A 106 12.58 11.01 7.17
C TRP A 106 12.94 11.22 8.62
N ALA A 107 11.96 11.55 9.45
CA ALA A 107 12.16 11.74 10.88
C ALA A 107 11.07 11.02 11.67
N MET A 108 11.42 10.55 12.85
CA MET A 108 10.48 9.97 13.80
C MET A 108 10.72 10.59 15.16
N GLY A 109 9.66 11.05 15.82
CA GLY A 109 9.77 11.74 17.10
C GLY A 109 10.61 13.02 17.03
N GLY A 110 10.71 13.63 15.83
CA GLY A 110 11.51 14.81 15.61
C GLY A 110 12.99 14.54 15.31
N GLU A 111 13.40 13.28 15.27
CA GLU A 111 14.79 12.89 15.01
C GLU A 111 14.92 12.38 13.57
N GLU A 112 15.83 12.97 12.81
CA GLU A 112 16.10 12.53 11.42
C GLU A 112 16.94 11.26 11.39
N PHE A 113 16.69 10.45 10.38
CA PHE A 113 17.46 9.24 10.10
C PHE A 113 18.59 9.51 9.13
#